data_096f1cbfed6165c9078972291ea123e2
#
_entry.id   096f1cbfed6165c9078972291ea123e2
#
_cell.length_a   1.000
_cell.length_b   1.000
_cell.length_c   1.000
_cell.angle_alpha   90.00
_cell.angle_beta   90.00
_cell.angle_gamma   90.00
#
_symmetry.space_group_name_H-M   'P 1'
#
loop_
_entity.id
_entity.type
_entity.pdbx_description
1 polymer ?
#
loop_
_entity_poly.entity_id
_entity_poly.type
_entity_poly.pdbx_seq_one_letter_code
_entity_poly.pdbx_strand_id
1 'polypeptide(L)'
;MNYKNREQYKHLMRVLAVAAIVLLECAVFSVFWDRYYASHLWLEPFWDKGNQIIVVIYGIFLLVFMYIYGGMKIGYMKGSSIIYSQMMTAFCANALMYLQIILLWRHLPYILPMVGMTLVDFALAGIVSWLFEKTFARLFPPREVLLIYGEYPMESLELKMNQRPDKYIVAHKVSVEVGEKELCRQIDAYGQEGVILGDLHSELRNRLLKYCYAKEIRVYLTPKLSDIMVRKAEALHIFDTPLLLARNSGLSFDQRFCKRLLDLLVSTILLVITSPIMLIAALCIKLYDHGPVFFKQKRLTIGGKEFYVYKFRSMIVDAEKDGVARLATKNDSRITPVGKVIRATRIDELPQLLNIFKGDMSVVGPRPERPEIAKEYEESIPEFAYRLKVKAGLTGYAQIYGKYNTTAYDKLKLDLMYIESLSLIHI
;
A
#
# COMPACT_ATOMS: atom_id res chain seq x y z
N MET A 1 -8.57 34.29 -3.70
CA MET A 1 -8.93 33.30 -4.73
C MET A 1 -9.90 32.32 -4.10
N ASN A 2 -11.09 32.17 -4.67
CA ASN A 2 -12.18 31.43 -4.05
C ASN A 2 -11.79 29.92 -3.94
N TYR A 3 -12.10 29.25 -2.81
CA TYR A 3 -11.70 27.87 -2.52
C TYR A 3 -12.05 26.86 -3.64
N LYS A 4 -13.23 27.01 -4.27
CA LYS A 4 -13.68 26.20 -5.41
C LYS A 4 -12.73 26.27 -6.61
N ASN A 5 -12.15 27.42 -6.91
CA ASN A 5 -11.20 27.55 -8.03
C ASN A 5 -9.87 26.85 -7.74
N ARG A 6 -9.41 26.80 -6.50
CA ARG A 6 -8.14 26.11 -6.14
C ARG A 6 -8.18 24.60 -6.43
N GLU A 7 -9.31 23.93 -6.24
CA GLU A 7 -9.43 22.48 -6.47
C GLU A 7 -9.28 22.08 -7.94
N GLN A 8 -9.83 22.88 -8.87
CA GLN A 8 -9.72 22.63 -10.30
C GLN A 8 -8.25 22.71 -10.76
N TYR A 9 -7.50 23.67 -10.23
CA TYR A 9 -6.08 23.81 -10.55
C TYR A 9 -5.21 22.68 -9.98
N LYS A 10 -5.61 22.00 -8.91
CA LYS A 10 -4.88 20.84 -8.37
C LYS A 10 -4.78 19.69 -9.36
N HIS A 11 -5.85 19.43 -10.12
CA HIS A 11 -5.84 18.39 -11.13
C HIS A 11 -4.92 18.77 -12.29
N LEU A 12 -5.04 20.00 -12.78
CA LEU A 12 -4.20 20.51 -13.86
C LEU A 12 -2.71 20.46 -13.48
N MET A 13 -2.37 20.95 -12.29
CA MET A 13 -0.97 20.92 -11.81
C MET A 13 -0.40 19.49 -11.74
N ARG A 14 -1.20 18.50 -11.35
CA ARG A 14 -0.77 17.10 -11.36
C ARG A 14 -0.53 16.57 -12.77
N VAL A 15 -1.44 16.84 -13.68
CA VAL A 15 -1.29 16.43 -15.09
C VAL A 15 -0.03 17.06 -15.67
N LEU A 16 0.20 18.35 -15.42
CA LEU A 16 1.41 19.04 -15.87
C LEU A 16 2.69 18.44 -15.25
N ALA A 17 2.65 18.08 -13.97
CA ALA A 17 3.78 17.45 -13.30
C ALA A 17 4.12 16.08 -13.92
N VAL A 18 3.11 15.24 -14.13
CA VAL A 18 3.28 13.91 -14.75
C VAL A 18 3.79 14.07 -16.18
N ALA A 19 3.20 14.98 -16.96
CA ALA A 19 3.63 15.26 -18.33
C ALA A 19 5.09 15.73 -18.38
N ALA A 20 5.48 16.64 -17.47
CA ALA A 20 6.85 17.13 -17.40
C ALA A 20 7.86 16.00 -17.10
N ILE A 21 7.56 15.13 -16.13
CA ILE A 21 8.44 13.99 -15.80
C ILE A 21 8.56 13.06 -17.01
N VAL A 22 7.44 12.65 -17.61
CA VAL A 22 7.45 11.73 -18.75
C VAL A 22 8.21 12.32 -19.93
N LEU A 23 8.00 13.60 -20.22
CA LEU A 23 8.72 14.26 -21.34
C LEU A 23 10.22 14.36 -21.08
N LEU A 24 10.63 14.67 -19.83
CA LEU A 24 12.05 14.73 -19.49
C LEU A 24 12.70 13.35 -19.56
N GLU A 25 12.08 12.32 -19.01
CA GLU A 25 12.61 10.95 -19.07
C GLU A 25 12.64 10.42 -20.53
N CYS A 26 11.63 10.72 -21.35
CA CYS A 26 11.65 10.40 -22.78
C CYS A 26 12.78 11.14 -23.53
N ALA A 27 13.07 12.39 -23.17
CA ALA A 27 14.17 13.13 -23.77
C ALA A 27 15.53 12.51 -23.38
N VAL A 28 15.70 12.14 -22.11
CA VAL A 28 16.91 11.41 -21.67
C VAL A 28 17.04 10.08 -22.41
N PHE A 29 15.96 9.31 -22.46
CA PHE A 29 15.95 8.04 -23.20
C PHE A 29 16.33 8.23 -24.66
N SER A 30 15.78 9.23 -25.37
CA SER A 30 16.10 9.51 -26.77
C SER A 30 17.59 9.77 -26.98
N VAL A 31 18.24 10.57 -26.10
CA VAL A 31 19.66 10.88 -26.17
C VAL A 31 20.51 9.60 -25.97
N PHE A 32 20.16 8.77 -24.98
CA PHE A 32 20.87 7.51 -24.72
C PHE A 32 20.63 6.48 -25.84
N TRP A 33 19.40 6.42 -26.37
CA TRP A 33 19.04 5.56 -27.48
C TRP A 33 19.89 5.91 -28.73
N ASP A 34 19.88 7.16 -29.16
CA ASP A 34 20.61 7.57 -30.35
C ASP A 34 22.13 7.39 -30.21
N ARG A 35 22.67 7.65 -29.02
CA ARG A 35 24.12 7.62 -28.80
C ARG A 35 24.69 6.20 -28.61
N TYR A 36 23.96 5.28 -27.99
CA TYR A 36 24.49 3.99 -27.57
C TYR A 36 23.83 2.78 -28.20
N TYR A 37 22.59 2.91 -28.70
CA TYR A 37 21.83 1.74 -29.14
C TYR A 37 21.39 1.81 -30.60
N ALA A 38 20.99 2.96 -31.13
CA ALA A 38 20.46 3.08 -32.48
C ALA A 38 21.47 2.74 -33.57
N SER A 39 22.75 3.14 -33.40
CA SER A 39 23.81 2.95 -34.37
C SER A 39 24.26 1.48 -34.56
N HIS A 40 23.84 0.60 -33.66
CA HIS A 40 24.24 -0.83 -33.70
C HIS A 40 23.08 -1.74 -34.13
N LEU A 41 21.98 -1.21 -34.61
CA LEU A 41 20.89 -2.02 -35.15
C LEU A 41 21.30 -2.62 -36.49
N TRP A 42 21.10 -3.95 -36.62
CA TRP A 42 21.49 -4.76 -37.81
C TRP A 42 20.68 -4.43 -39.05
N LEU A 43 19.53 -3.79 -38.89
CA LEU A 43 18.63 -3.30 -39.94
C LEU A 43 18.78 -1.78 -40.05
N GLU A 44 19.61 -1.34 -40.98
CA GLU A 44 19.49 0.02 -41.48
C GLU A 44 18.25 0.14 -42.37
N PRO A 45 17.48 1.13 -42.17
CA PRO A 45 17.36 2.03 -41.05
C PRO A 45 16.19 1.59 -40.17
N PHE A 46 16.34 1.70 -38.86
CA PHE A 46 15.14 1.82 -38.03
C PHE A 46 14.47 3.17 -38.39
N TRP A 47 14.24 3.35 -39.63
CA TRP A 47 13.77 4.48 -40.40
C TRP A 47 13.47 5.71 -39.55
N ASP A 48 13.50 6.93 -40.02
CA ASP A 48 13.29 8.17 -39.26
C ASP A 48 12.15 8.11 -38.23
N LYS A 49 11.12 7.31 -38.48
CA LYS A 49 9.97 7.09 -37.59
C LYS A 49 10.18 5.97 -36.57
N GLY A 50 11.06 5.03 -36.79
CA GLY A 50 11.31 3.90 -35.88
C GLY A 50 11.89 4.36 -34.55
N ASN A 51 12.86 5.26 -34.56
CA ASN A 51 13.45 5.85 -33.36
C ASN A 51 12.37 6.61 -32.54
N GLN A 52 11.48 7.35 -33.22
CA GLN A 52 10.39 8.04 -32.57
C GLN A 52 9.38 7.07 -31.93
N ILE A 53 9.06 5.95 -32.59
CA ILE A 53 8.16 4.93 -32.07
C ILE A 53 8.73 4.31 -30.80
N ILE A 54 10.03 4.03 -30.74
CA ILE A 54 10.67 3.46 -29.52
C ILE A 54 10.57 4.44 -28.34
N VAL A 55 10.77 5.74 -28.56
CA VAL A 55 10.60 6.76 -27.52
C VAL A 55 9.14 6.81 -27.05
N VAL A 56 8.18 6.71 -27.97
CA VAL A 56 6.74 6.65 -27.61
C VAL A 56 6.42 5.41 -26.80
N ILE A 57 6.95 4.24 -27.16
CA ILE A 57 6.77 3.00 -26.41
C ILE A 57 7.34 3.16 -24.98
N TYR A 58 8.50 3.77 -24.85
CA TYR A 58 9.10 4.07 -23.56
C TYR A 58 8.17 4.97 -22.72
N GLY A 59 7.62 6.04 -23.31
CA GLY A 59 6.66 6.91 -22.64
C GLY A 59 5.39 6.18 -22.20
N ILE A 60 4.91 5.22 -22.99
CA ILE A 60 3.77 4.36 -22.60
C ILE A 60 4.14 3.50 -21.40
N PHE A 61 5.32 2.88 -21.37
CA PHE A 61 5.77 2.09 -20.21
C PHE A 61 5.88 2.96 -18.97
N LEU A 62 6.43 4.17 -19.07
CA LEU A 62 6.46 5.10 -17.95
C LEU A 62 5.06 5.40 -17.41
N LEU A 63 4.10 5.73 -18.27
CA LEU A 63 2.71 6.01 -17.86
C LEU A 63 2.06 4.79 -17.19
N VAL A 64 2.25 3.60 -17.73
CA VAL A 64 1.72 2.35 -17.15
C VAL A 64 2.31 2.11 -15.76
N PHE A 65 3.63 2.19 -15.62
CA PHE A 65 4.27 1.97 -14.32
C PHE A 65 3.99 3.11 -13.34
N MET A 66 3.89 4.37 -13.78
CA MET A 66 3.42 5.47 -12.92
C MET A 66 2.01 5.22 -12.38
N TYR A 67 1.12 4.66 -13.20
CA TYR A 67 -0.21 4.27 -12.77
C TYR A 67 -0.15 3.14 -11.73
N ILE A 68 0.62 2.08 -11.99
CA ILE A 68 0.77 0.91 -11.12
C ILE A 68 1.37 1.31 -9.76
N TYR A 69 2.49 2.02 -9.76
CA TYR A 69 3.20 2.41 -8.52
C TYR A 69 2.62 3.66 -7.85
N GLY A 70 1.62 4.30 -8.46
CA GLY A 70 1.00 5.50 -7.90
C GLY A 70 1.81 6.78 -8.08
N GLY A 71 2.79 6.80 -8.97
CA GLY A 71 3.60 7.98 -9.32
C GLY A 71 2.80 9.17 -9.84
N MET A 72 1.57 8.93 -10.32
CA MET A 72 0.65 9.99 -10.71
C MET A 72 -0.03 10.72 -9.53
N LYS A 73 0.12 10.20 -8.29
CA LYS A 73 -0.56 10.74 -7.09
C LYS A 73 0.23 11.89 -6.44
N ILE A 74 0.88 12.73 -7.24
CA ILE A 74 1.61 13.92 -6.79
C ILE A 74 0.66 14.82 -5.99
N GLY A 75 1.10 15.30 -4.81
CA GLY A 75 0.27 16.09 -3.88
C GLY A 75 -0.73 15.29 -3.03
N TYR A 76 -0.90 13.98 -3.26
CA TYR A 76 -1.67 13.09 -2.37
C TYR A 76 -0.79 12.24 -1.47
N MET A 77 0.30 11.71 -2.01
CA MET A 77 1.25 10.90 -1.25
C MET A 77 2.28 11.80 -0.56
N LYS A 78 3.02 11.24 0.39
CA LYS A 78 4.17 11.89 1.00
C LYS A 78 5.28 12.02 -0.06
N GLY A 79 6.03 13.13 -0.08
CA GLY A 79 7.03 13.38 -1.11
C GLY A 79 8.04 12.25 -1.27
N SER A 80 8.54 11.70 -0.16
CA SER A 80 9.41 10.52 -0.20
C SER A 80 8.77 9.32 -0.91
N SER A 81 7.47 9.06 -0.67
CA SER A 81 6.77 7.95 -1.32
C SER A 81 6.59 8.18 -2.83
N ILE A 82 6.43 9.44 -3.26
CA ILE A 82 6.36 9.78 -4.68
C ILE A 82 7.71 9.56 -5.35
N ILE A 83 8.80 10.00 -4.72
CA ILE A 83 10.16 9.78 -5.22
C ILE A 83 10.41 8.28 -5.40
N TYR A 84 10.10 7.45 -4.39
CA TYR A 84 10.22 5.98 -4.53
C TYR A 84 9.35 5.42 -5.67
N SER A 85 8.11 5.89 -5.80
CA SER A 85 7.23 5.48 -6.91
C SER A 85 7.83 5.81 -8.27
N GLN A 86 8.39 7.00 -8.45
CA GLN A 86 9.01 7.43 -9.69
C GLN A 86 10.29 6.62 -9.97
N MET A 87 11.14 6.41 -8.96
CA MET A 87 12.34 5.57 -9.12
C MET A 87 12.00 4.14 -9.53
N MET A 88 10.96 3.54 -8.93
CA MET A 88 10.49 2.20 -9.31
C MET A 88 9.91 2.19 -10.72
N THR A 89 9.18 3.25 -11.11
CA THR A 89 8.67 3.44 -12.47
C THR A 89 9.81 3.45 -13.48
N ALA A 90 10.80 4.31 -13.30
CA ALA A 90 11.95 4.42 -14.19
C ALA A 90 12.73 3.10 -14.26
N PHE A 91 12.98 2.45 -13.10
CA PHE A 91 13.67 1.16 -13.06
C PHE A 91 12.96 0.09 -13.88
N CYS A 92 11.64 -0.07 -13.69
CA CYS A 92 10.86 -1.08 -14.42
C CYS A 92 10.73 -0.76 -15.92
N ALA A 93 10.53 0.51 -16.28
CA ALA A 93 10.49 0.93 -17.67
C ALA A 93 11.82 0.68 -18.37
N ASN A 94 12.94 1.06 -17.73
CA ASN A 94 14.30 0.85 -18.26
C ASN A 94 14.63 -0.63 -18.39
N ALA A 95 14.25 -1.47 -17.41
CA ALA A 95 14.45 -2.91 -17.49
C ALA A 95 13.68 -3.54 -18.65
N LEU A 96 12.43 -3.13 -18.91
CA LEU A 96 11.67 -3.60 -20.06
C LEU A 96 12.25 -3.11 -21.38
N MET A 97 12.67 -1.85 -21.43
CA MET A 97 13.33 -1.32 -22.63
C MET A 97 14.64 -2.03 -22.91
N TYR A 98 15.45 -2.35 -21.89
CA TYR A 98 16.66 -3.11 -22.06
C TYR A 98 16.38 -4.52 -22.61
N LEU A 99 15.33 -5.19 -22.12
CA LEU A 99 14.86 -6.47 -22.64
C LEU A 99 14.45 -6.35 -24.13
N GLN A 100 13.74 -5.28 -24.50
CA GLN A 100 13.35 -5.01 -25.87
C GLN A 100 14.58 -4.77 -26.77
N ILE A 101 15.60 -4.05 -26.27
CA ILE A 101 16.85 -3.81 -26.98
C ILE A 101 17.59 -5.14 -27.21
N ILE A 102 17.65 -6.04 -26.24
CA ILE A 102 18.23 -7.39 -26.40
C ILE A 102 17.56 -8.14 -27.56
N LEU A 103 16.24 -8.08 -27.64
CA LEU A 103 15.48 -8.73 -28.70
C LEU A 103 15.76 -8.13 -30.08
N LEU A 104 15.90 -6.80 -30.16
CA LEU A 104 16.22 -6.09 -31.41
C LEU A 104 17.65 -6.34 -31.89
N TRP A 105 18.59 -6.39 -30.95
CA TRP A 105 20.03 -6.63 -31.27
C TRP A 105 20.36 -8.07 -31.48
N ARG A 106 19.54 -9.03 -31.00
CA ARG A 106 19.78 -10.49 -31.00
C ARG A 106 21.05 -10.91 -30.25
N HIS A 107 21.65 -10.02 -29.47
CA HIS A 107 22.77 -10.29 -28.55
C HIS A 107 22.68 -9.30 -27.36
N LEU A 108 23.47 -9.54 -26.32
CA LEU A 108 23.47 -8.71 -25.13
C LEU A 108 24.19 -7.38 -25.40
N PRO A 109 23.48 -6.24 -25.38
CA PRO A 109 24.08 -4.92 -25.49
C PRO A 109 24.82 -4.54 -24.21
N TYR A 110 25.69 -3.53 -24.30
CA TYR A 110 26.34 -2.99 -23.10
C TYR A 110 25.31 -2.46 -22.13
N ILE A 111 25.31 -3.00 -20.89
CA ILE A 111 24.37 -2.61 -19.83
C ILE A 111 24.71 -1.26 -19.20
N LEU A 112 25.98 -0.83 -19.25
CA LEU A 112 26.47 0.35 -18.55
C LEU A 112 25.74 1.66 -18.94
N PRO A 113 25.44 1.92 -20.23
CA PRO A 113 24.63 3.08 -20.61
C PRO A 113 23.24 3.06 -20.00
N MET A 114 22.58 1.90 -19.93
CA MET A 114 21.25 1.74 -19.32
C MET A 114 21.28 2.01 -17.82
N VAL A 115 22.32 1.54 -17.13
CA VAL A 115 22.53 1.85 -15.70
C VAL A 115 22.76 3.36 -15.52
N GLY A 116 23.60 3.97 -16.36
CA GLY A 116 23.84 5.41 -16.33
C GLY A 116 22.56 6.23 -16.54
N MET A 117 21.74 5.83 -17.53
CA MET A 117 20.44 6.44 -17.79
C MET A 117 19.51 6.30 -16.59
N THR A 118 19.41 5.12 -15.99
CA THR A 118 18.59 4.89 -14.80
C THR A 118 18.99 5.78 -13.63
N LEU A 119 20.28 6.02 -13.44
CA LEU A 119 20.75 6.95 -12.39
C LEU A 119 20.36 8.39 -12.70
N VAL A 120 20.41 8.80 -13.96
CA VAL A 120 19.94 10.13 -14.40
C VAL A 120 18.43 10.26 -14.17
N ASP A 121 17.64 9.27 -14.52
CA ASP A 121 16.19 9.25 -14.29
C ASP A 121 15.87 9.33 -12.79
N PHE A 122 16.61 8.63 -11.93
CA PHE A 122 16.46 8.72 -10.48
C PHE A 122 16.74 10.13 -9.95
N ALA A 123 17.78 10.78 -10.45
CA ALA A 123 18.10 12.16 -10.09
C ALA A 123 17.00 13.13 -10.57
N LEU A 124 16.53 12.98 -11.82
CA LEU A 124 15.44 13.77 -12.37
C LEU A 124 14.15 13.59 -11.59
N ALA A 125 13.76 12.34 -11.31
CA ALA A 125 12.59 12.01 -10.50
C ALA A 125 12.66 12.68 -9.13
N GLY A 126 13.82 12.66 -8.48
CA GLY A 126 14.04 13.32 -7.18
C GLY A 126 13.89 14.84 -7.27
N ILE A 127 14.59 15.47 -8.21
CA ILE A 127 14.60 16.94 -8.37
C ILE A 127 13.23 17.45 -8.76
N VAL A 128 12.61 16.85 -9.77
CA VAL A 128 11.30 17.30 -10.28
C VAL A 128 10.22 17.08 -9.22
N SER A 129 10.19 15.92 -8.57
CA SER A 129 9.22 15.65 -7.50
C SER A 129 9.37 16.62 -6.34
N TRP A 130 10.61 16.94 -5.91
CA TRP A 130 10.86 17.91 -4.85
C TRP A 130 10.41 19.32 -5.25
N LEU A 131 10.71 19.76 -6.48
CA LEU A 131 10.31 21.07 -7.00
C LEU A 131 8.78 21.21 -7.05
N PHE A 132 8.11 20.18 -7.55
CA PHE A 132 6.64 20.16 -7.59
C PHE A 132 6.02 20.11 -6.19
N GLU A 133 6.56 19.32 -5.27
CA GLU A 133 6.08 19.28 -3.89
C GLU A 133 6.19 20.66 -3.21
N LYS A 134 7.33 21.33 -3.38
CA LYS A 134 7.54 22.68 -2.83
C LYS A 134 6.58 23.72 -3.46
N THR A 135 6.39 23.65 -4.76
CA THR A 135 5.46 24.53 -5.49
C THR A 135 4.02 24.25 -5.07
N PHE A 136 3.66 22.96 -4.98
CA PHE A 136 2.34 22.53 -4.56
C PHE A 136 2.00 22.97 -3.13
N ALA A 137 2.95 22.82 -2.20
CA ALA A 137 2.76 23.26 -0.80
C ALA A 137 2.57 24.78 -0.69
N ARG A 138 3.23 25.58 -1.54
CA ARG A 138 3.04 27.04 -1.58
C ARG A 138 1.70 27.46 -2.15
N LEU A 139 1.24 26.78 -3.22
CA LEU A 139 -0.01 27.11 -3.88
C LEU A 139 -1.24 26.59 -3.14
N PHE A 140 -1.08 25.51 -2.41
CA PHE A 140 -2.17 24.81 -1.72
C PHE A 140 -1.79 24.58 -0.25
N PRO A 141 -1.93 25.59 0.60
CA PRO A 141 -1.66 25.46 2.03
C PRO A 141 -2.54 24.37 2.67
N PRO A 142 -2.12 23.83 3.82
CA PRO A 142 -2.89 22.81 4.53
C PRO A 142 -4.30 23.33 4.87
N ARG A 143 -5.26 22.39 4.89
CA ARG A 143 -6.66 22.71 5.19
C ARG A 143 -6.89 22.70 6.68
N GLU A 144 -7.57 23.72 7.16
CA GLU A 144 -8.12 23.74 8.50
C GLU A 144 -9.40 22.92 8.53
N VAL A 145 -9.45 21.92 9.41
CA VAL A 145 -10.59 21.00 9.51
C VAL A 145 -11.14 20.99 10.91
N LEU A 146 -12.48 20.92 10.98
CA LEU A 146 -13.22 20.73 12.21
C LEU A 146 -13.38 19.23 12.49
N LEU A 147 -12.92 18.74 13.65
CA LEU A 147 -13.12 17.37 14.10
C LEU A 147 -14.35 17.29 15.02
N ILE A 148 -15.37 16.55 14.59
CA ILE A 148 -16.53 16.19 15.40
C ILE A 148 -16.35 14.75 15.85
N TYR A 149 -16.38 14.51 17.16
CA TYR A 149 -16.18 13.19 17.76
C TYR A 149 -17.32 12.79 18.68
N GLY A 150 -17.57 11.47 18.81
CA GLY A 150 -18.56 10.87 19.68
C GLY A 150 -18.04 10.68 21.11
N GLU A 151 -18.36 9.54 21.71
CA GLU A 151 -17.99 9.20 23.08
C GLU A 151 -16.48 9.12 23.31
N TYR A 152 -15.71 8.76 22.28
CA TYR A 152 -14.27 8.60 22.38
C TYR A 152 -13.55 9.77 21.70
N PRO A 153 -12.72 10.54 22.44
CA PRO A 153 -11.85 11.54 21.84
C PRO A 153 -10.89 10.86 20.86
N MET A 154 -10.93 11.28 19.61
CA MET A 154 -10.15 10.66 18.52
C MET A 154 -8.70 11.17 18.49
N GLU A 155 -8.03 11.21 19.64
CA GLU A 155 -6.64 11.69 19.76
C GLU A 155 -5.68 10.98 18.84
N SER A 156 -5.88 9.65 18.65
CA SER A 156 -5.04 8.87 17.75
C SER A 156 -5.21 9.29 16.28
N LEU A 157 -6.40 9.68 15.86
CA LEU A 157 -6.68 10.20 14.52
C LEU A 157 -6.07 11.58 14.35
N GLU A 158 -6.28 12.45 15.33
CA GLU A 158 -5.70 13.79 15.35
C GLU A 158 -4.17 13.74 15.26
N LEU A 159 -3.51 12.93 16.10
CA LEU A 159 -2.05 12.74 16.03
C LEU A 159 -1.59 12.23 14.66
N LYS A 160 -2.36 11.33 14.02
CA LYS A 160 -2.07 10.84 12.67
C LYS A 160 -2.23 11.94 11.62
N MET A 161 -3.25 12.79 11.73
CA MET A 161 -3.49 13.90 10.81
C MET A 161 -2.44 15.00 10.99
N ASN A 162 -2.07 15.34 12.21
CA ASN A 162 -1.02 16.30 12.51
C ASN A 162 0.39 15.82 12.09
N GLN A 163 0.60 14.51 11.82
CA GLN A 163 1.79 14.01 11.14
C GLN A 163 1.83 14.35 9.64
N ARG A 164 0.76 14.93 9.10
CA ARG A 164 0.64 15.42 7.73
C ARG A 164 0.28 16.92 7.71
N PRO A 165 1.10 17.77 8.33
CA PRO A 165 0.87 19.21 8.41
C PRO A 165 0.92 19.89 7.04
N ASP A 166 1.40 19.16 6.01
CA ASP A 166 1.36 19.54 4.62
C ASP A 166 -0.06 19.53 4.01
N LYS A 167 -1.03 18.86 4.67
CA LYS A 167 -2.38 18.67 4.13
C LYS A 167 -3.51 19.12 5.03
N TYR A 168 -3.39 18.86 6.33
CA TYR A 168 -4.47 19.01 7.28
C TYR A 168 -3.95 19.62 8.59
N ILE A 169 -4.73 20.53 9.13
CA ILE A 169 -4.57 21.04 10.49
C ILE A 169 -5.92 20.89 11.15
N VAL A 170 -6.00 20.10 12.22
CA VAL A 170 -7.18 20.00 13.05
C VAL A 170 -7.22 21.25 13.92
N ALA A 171 -7.93 22.29 13.42
CA ALA A 171 -7.99 23.60 14.08
C ALA A 171 -8.99 23.62 15.24
N HIS A 172 -10.12 22.91 15.10
CA HIS A 172 -11.20 22.89 16.07
C HIS A 172 -11.68 21.46 16.32
N LYS A 173 -12.14 21.22 17.57
CA LYS A 173 -12.70 19.94 18.01
C LYS A 173 -13.97 20.19 18.76
N VAL A 174 -15.01 19.40 18.46
CA VAL A 174 -16.31 19.53 19.10
C VAL A 174 -16.85 18.13 19.42
N SER A 175 -17.32 17.94 20.67
CA SER A 175 -18.03 16.72 21.08
C SER A 175 -19.49 16.78 20.62
N VAL A 176 -20.09 15.61 20.35
CA VAL A 176 -21.51 15.50 20.02
C VAL A 176 -22.44 15.90 21.17
N GLU A 177 -21.93 15.98 22.39
CA GLU A 177 -22.71 16.35 23.60
C GLU A 177 -23.30 17.75 23.52
N VAL A 178 -22.70 18.65 22.72
CA VAL A 178 -23.21 20.03 22.55
C VAL A 178 -24.57 20.11 21.84
N GLY A 179 -25.00 19.00 21.25
CA GLY A 179 -26.27 18.88 20.53
C GLY A 179 -26.20 19.29 19.05
N GLU A 180 -27.12 18.77 18.26
CA GLU A 180 -27.11 18.86 16.79
C GLU A 180 -27.13 20.30 16.26
N LYS A 181 -27.96 21.18 16.90
CA LYS A 181 -28.07 22.58 16.47
C LYS A 181 -26.75 23.33 16.63
N GLU A 182 -26.04 23.09 17.74
CA GLU A 182 -24.75 23.72 17.99
C GLU A 182 -23.67 23.11 17.06
N LEU A 183 -23.71 21.80 16.80
CA LEU A 183 -22.83 21.19 15.81
C LEU A 183 -22.99 21.84 14.44
N CYS A 184 -24.21 22.09 13.97
CA CYS A 184 -24.43 22.77 12.69
C CYS A 184 -23.87 24.21 12.70
N ARG A 185 -23.99 24.93 13.81
CA ARG A 185 -23.42 26.27 13.99
C ARG A 185 -21.89 26.23 13.93
N GLN A 186 -21.28 25.25 14.60
CA GLN A 186 -19.82 25.06 14.58
C GLN A 186 -19.30 24.65 13.18
N ILE A 187 -20.07 23.84 12.45
CA ILE A 187 -19.77 23.52 11.04
C ILE A 187 -19.78 24.78 10.18
N ASP A 188 -20.76 25.67 10.37
CA ASP A 188 -20.84 26.93 9.63
C ASP A 188 -19.70 27.90 9.98
N ALA A 189 -19.28 27.92 11.24
CA ALA A 189 -18.22 28.81 11.70
C ALA A 189 -16.82 28.33 11.33
N TYR A 190 -16.55 27.03 11.48
CA TYR A 190 -15.18 26.47 11.41
C TYR A 190 -15.00 25.33 10.40
N GLY A 191 -16.07 24.81 9.81
CA GLY A 191 -16.05 23.66 8.91
C GLY A 191 -15.89 23.98 7.43
N GLN A 192 -15.67 25.22 7.04
CA GLN A 192 -15.72 25.68 5.63
C GLN A 192 -14.70 24.96 4.73
N GLU A 193 -13.52 24.62 5.23
CA GLU A 193 -12.49 23.91 4.46
C GLU A 193 -12.64 22.38 4.54
N GLY A 194 -13.29 21.89 5.59
CA GLY A 194 -13.62 20.48 5.75
C GLY A 194 -14.01 20.09 7.17
N VAL A 195 -14.84 19.07 7.27
CA VAL A 195 -15.31 18.49 8.52
C VAL A 195 -14.91 17.03 8.58
N ILE A 196 -14.41 16.59 9.73
CA ILE A 196 -14.14 15.17 10.02
C ILE A 196 -15.26 14.69 10.93
N LEU A 197 -16.06 13.74 10.45
CA LEU A 197 -17.03 13.03 11.26
C LEU A 197 -16.35 11.76 11.80
N GLY A 198 -16.03 11.79 13.08
CA GLY A 198 -15.34 10.72 13.78
C GLY A 198 -16.24 9.52 14.06
N ASP A 199 -16.12 8.96 15.26
CA ASP A 199 -16.94 7.82 15.69
C ASP A 199 -18.31 8.30 16.19
N LEU A 200 -19.22 8.57 15.25
CA LEU A 200 -20.57 9.06 15.50
C LEU A 200 -21.61 7.96 15.36
N HIS A 201 -22.70 8.09 16.12
CA HIS A 201 -23.87 7.23 15.91
C HIS A 201 -24.42 7.42 14.49
N SER A 202 -24.83 6.33 13.84
CA SER A 202 -25.17 6.31 12.39
C SER A 202 -26.21 7.35 12.01
N GLU A 203 -27.21 7.57 12.87
CA GLU A 203 -28.30 8.51 12.62
C GLU A 203 -27.80 9.95 12.58
N LEU A 204 -27.08 10.39 13.61
CA LEU A 204 -26.50 11.74 13.68
C LEU A 204 -25.47 11.94 12.55
N ARG A 205 -24.62 10.95 12.30
CA ARG A 205 -23.65 10.99 11.21
C ARG A 205 -24.32 11.26 9.86
N ASN A 206 -25.43 10.56 9.59
CA ASN A 206 -26.16 10.71 8.33
C ASN A 206 -26.82 12.09 8.22
N ARG A 207 -27.35 12.66 9.33
CA ARG A 207 -27.91 14.01 9.33
C ARG A 207 -26.83 15.06 9.08
N LEU A 208 -25.70 14.99 9.78
CA LEU A 208 -24.57 15.90 9.57
C LEU A 208 -23.96 15.77 8.17
N LEU A 209 -23.87 14.55 7.64
CA LEU A 209 -23.41 14.33 6.27
C LEU A 209 -24.31 15.02 5.24
N LYS A 210 -25.64 14.88 5.39
CA LYS A 210 -26.61 15.56 4.52
C LYS A 210 -26.53 17.09 4.65
N TYR A 211 -26.33 17.58 5.88
CA TYR A 211 -26.16 19.00 6.14
C TYR A 211 -24.91 19.57 5.45
N CYS A 212 -23.78 18.90 5.59
CA CYS A 212 -22.55 19.30 4.93
C CYS A 212 -22.66 19.20 3.39
N TYR A 213 -23.33 18.15 2.89
CA TYR A 213 -23.56 17.97 1.45
C TYR A 213 -24.38 19.13 0.87
N ALA A 214 -25.47 19.52 1.52
CA ALA A 214 -26.32 20.65 1.11
C ALA A 214 -25.54 21.98 1.07
N LYS A 215 -24.51 22.14 1.90
CA LYS A 215 -23.64 23.33 1.94
C LYS A 215 -22.35 23.19 1.12
N GLU A 216 -22.20 22.09 0.38
CA GLU A 216 -21.00 21.78 -0.40
C GLU A 216 -19.71 21.76 0.42
N ILE A 217 -19.83 21.44 1.72
CA ILE A 217 -18.70 21.29 2.64
C ILE A 217 -18.10 19.90 2.47
N ARG A 218 -16.78 19.81 2.41
CA ARG A 218 -16.05 18.56 2.31
C ARG A 218 -16.11 17.79 3.63
N VAL A 219 -16.46 16.50 3.55
CA VAL A 219 -16.56 15.63 4.73
C VAL A 219 -15.57 14.48 4.64
N TYR A 220 -14.85 14.26 5.71
CA TYR A 220 -14.03 13.08 5.95
C TYR A 220 -14.75 12.19 6.96
N LEU A 221 -15.00 10.94 6.58
CA LEU A 221 -15.69 9.98 7.42
C LEU A 221 -14.71 8.93 7.95
N THR A 222 -14.78 8.60 9.23
CA THR A 222 -14.21 7.34 9.72
C THR A 222 -15.16 6.21 9.33
N PRO A 223 -14.76 5.29 8.43
CA PRO A 223 -15.68 4.27 7.93
C PRO A 223 -16.03 3.29 9.04
N LYS A 224 -17.31 2.89 9.12
CA LYS A 224 -17.77 1.71 9.85
C LYS A 224 -17.58 0.46 8.99
N LEU A 225 -17.67 -0.72 9.58
CA LEU A 225 -17.51 -1.98 8.83
C LEU A 225 -18.52 -2.09 7.68
N SER A 226 -19.78 -1.70 7.91
CA SER A 226 -20.83 -1.64 6.89
C SER A 226 -20.46 -0.75 5.69
N ASP A 227 -19.86 0.42 5.98
CA ASP A 227 -19.44 1.34 4.91
C ASP A 227 -18.35 0.71 4.02
N ILE A 228 -17.44 -0.05 4.64
CA ILE A 228 -16.39 -0.77 3.91
C ILE A 228 -17.00 -1.87 3.03
N MET A 229 -17.97 -2.64 3.57
CA MET A 229 -18.62 -3.75 2.86
C MET A 229 -19.39 -3.27 1.63
N VAL A 230 -20.05 -2.11 1.70
CA VAL A 230 -20.82 -1.56 0.58
C VAL A 230 -20.00 -0.68 -0.36
N ARG A 231 -18.76 -0.42 -0.05
CA ARG A 231 -17.90 0.51 -0.82
C ARG A 231 -17.77 0.14 -2.30
N LYS A 232 -17.78 -1.15 -2.62
CA LYS A 232 -17.70 -1.69 -3.99
C LYS A 232 -19.02 -2.34 -4.46
N ALA A 233 -20.12 -2.02 -3.79
CA ALA A 233 -21.42 -2.49 -4.25
C ALA A 233 -21.67 -2.01 -5.68
N GLU A 234 -22.12 -2.92 -6.51
CA GLU A 234 -22.48 -2.66 -7.90
C GLU A 234 -23.82 -1.91 -7.94
N ALA A 235 -23.83 -0.75 -8.61
CA ALA A 235 -25.07 -0.02 -8.78
C ALA A 235 -25.95 -0.72 -9.84
N LEU A 236 -27.11 -1.18 -9.42
CA LEU A 236 -28.13 -1.75 -10.28
C LEU A 236 -29.31 -0.80 -10.37
N HIS A 237 -30.02 -0.84 -11.49
CA HIS A 237 -31.27 -0.11 -11.69
C HIS A 237 -32.36 -1.12 -12.06
N ILE A 238 -33.38 -1.17 -11.26
CA ILE A 238 -34.61 -1.93 -11.58
C ILE A 238 -35.71 -0.89 -11.79
N PHE A 239 -36.00 -0.62 -13.06
CA PHE A 239 -36.85 0.51 -13.49
C PHE A 239 -36.34 1.84 -12.94
N ASP A 240 -37.11 2.52 -12.11
CA ASP A 240 -36.82 3.80 -11.46
C ASP A 240 -36.14 3.66 -10.08
N THR A 241 -35.92 2.41 -9.63
CA THR A 241 -35.37 2.16 -8.29
C THR A 241 -33.88 1.82 -8.37
N PRO A 242 -33.01 2.67 -7.83
CA PRO A 242 -31.59 2.36 -7.70
C PRO A 242 -31.37 1.34 -6.58
N LEU A 243 -30.57 0.30 -6.85
CA LEU A 243 -30.14 -0.72 -5.88
C LEU A 243 -28.62 -0.80 -5.82
N LEU A 244 -28.12 -1.14 -4.65
CA LEU A 244 -26.70 -1.45 -4.44
C LEU A 244 -26.55 -2.95 -4.17
N LEU A 245 -25.94 -3.67 -5.09
CA LEU A 245 -25.63 -5.08 -4.92
C LEU A 245 -24.27 -5.25 -4.28
N ALA A 246 -24.24 -5.56 -2.98
CA ALA A 246 -23.02 -5.97 -2.29
C ALA A 246 -22.82 -7.49 -2.50
N ARG A 247 -21.85 -7.86 -3.33
CA ARG A 247 -21.53 -9.27 -3.57
C ARG A 247 -20.52 -9.75 -2.55
N ASN A 248 -20.79 -10.89 -1.96
CA ASN A 248 -19.93 -11.53 -0.96
C ASN A 248 -19.20 -12.77 -1.55
N SER A 249 -19.00 -12.79 -2.86
CA SER A 249 -18.55 -13.97 -3.62
C SER A 249 -17.03 -14.21 -3.58
N GLY A 250 -16.26 -13.35 -2.88
CA GLY A 250 -14.80 -13.46 -2.89
C GLY A 250 -14.20 -13.21 -4.29
N LEU A 251 -13.02 -13.77 -4.54
CA LEU A 251 -12.36 -13.69 -5.85
C LEU A 251 -13.05 -14.57 -6.89
N SER A 252 -13.25 -14.06 -8.09
CA SER A 252 -13.64 -14.85 -9.26
C SER A 252 -12.57 -15.90 -9.62
N PHE A 253 -12.92 -16.87 -10.45
CA PHE A 253 -11.99 -17.95 -10.83
C PHE A 253 -10.72 -17.39 -11.49
N ASP A 254 -10.88 -16.50 -12.45
CA ASP A 254 -9.79 -15.81 -13.16
C ASP A 254 -8.90 -15.02 -12.19
N GLN A 255 -9.48 -14.28 -11.26
CA GLN A 255 -8.73 -13.56 -10.23
C GLN A 255 -7.96 -14.50 -9.30
N ARG A 256 -8.56 -15.61 -8.88
CA ARG A 256 -7.86 -16.64 -8.08
C ARG A 256 -6.70 -17.26 -8.83
N PHE A 257 -6.88 -17.55 -10.12
CA PHE A 257 -5.84 -18.11 -10.97
C PHE A 257 -4.67 -17.12 -11.13
N CYS A 258 -4.96 -15.87 -11.53
CA CYS A 258 -3.93 -14.84 -11.67
C CYS A 258 -3.20 -14.56 -10.36
N LYS A 259 -3.93 -14.48 -9.24
CA LYS A 259 -3.32 -14.32 -7.92
C LYS A 259 -2.41 -15.48 -7.56
N ARG A 260 -2.83 -16.72 -7.83
CA ARG A 260 -2.01 -17.91 -7.57
C ARG A 260 -0.75 -17.93 -8.41
N LEU A 261 -0.85 -17.55 -9.69
CA LEU A 261 0.29 -17.43 -10.59
C LEU A 261 1.29 -16.40 -10.07
N LEU A 262 0.83 -15.21 -9.67
CA LEU A 262 1.66 -14.19 -9.06
C LEU A 262 2.31 -14.66 -7.75
N ASP A 263 1.55 -15.31 -6.86
CA ASP A 263 2.08 -15.88 -5.61
C ASP A 263 3.20 -16.88 -5.88
N LEU A 264 3.05 -17.75 -6.88
CA LEU A 264 4.06 -18.72 -7.28
C LEU A 264 5.30 -18.04 -7.90
N LEU A 265 5.11 -17.10 -8.82
CA LEU A 265 6.22 -16.38 -9.47
C LEU A 265 7.03 -15.61 -8.42
N VAL A 266 6.37 -14.81 -7.60
CA VAL A 266 7.05 -13.98 -6.58
C VAL A 266 7.73 -14.86 -5.54
N SER A 267 7.06 -15.89 -5.03
CA SER A 267 7.66 -16.78 -4.02
C SER A 267 8.85 -17.55 -4.58
N THR A 268 8.80 -18.04 -5.82
CA THR A 268 9.92 -18.75 -6.44
C THR A 268 11.11 -17.83 -6.66
N ILE A 269 10.90 -16.66 -7.24
CA ILE A 269 11.97 -15.66 -7.47
C ILE A 269 12.62 -15.27 -6.14
N LEU A 270 11.81 -14.93 -5.13
CA LEU A 270 12.34 -14.55 -3.83
C LEU A 270 13.05 -15.72 -3.14
N LEU A 271 12.55 -16.96 -3.21
CA LEU A 271 13.24 -18.14 -2.66
C LEU A 271 14.62 -18.33 -3.29
N VAL A 272 14.74 -18.19 -4.62
CA VAL A 272 16.02 -18.30 -5.31
C VAL A 272 16.97 -17.19 -4.88
N ILE A 273 16.53 -15.93 -4.91
CA ILE A 273 17.37 -14.76 -4.56
C ILE A 273 17.78 -14.80 -3.09
N THR A 274 16.88 -15.17 -2.18
CA THR A 274 17.15 -15.15 -0.73
C THR A 274 17.76 -16.47 -0.22
N SER A 275 17.85 -17.53 -1.03
CA SER A 275 18.39 -18.82 -0.62
C SER A 275 19.79 -18.76 0.01
N PRO A 276 20.77 -17.96 -0.50
CA PRO A 276 22.07 -17.84 0.16
C PRO A 276 21.97 -17.23 1.56
N ILE A 277 21.13 -16.19 1.71
CA ILE A 277 20.90 -15.52 3.00
C ILE A 277 20.20 -16.47 3.98
N MET A 278 19.23 -17.24 3.48
CA MET A 278 18.52 -18.24 4.28
C MET A 278 19.48 -19.36 4.75
N LEU A 279 20.39 -19.79 3.91
CA LEU A 279 21.41 -20.79 4.26
C LEU A 279 22.36 -20.28 5.34
N ILE A 280 22.84 -19.04 5.20
CA ILE A 280 23.71 -18.41 6.20
C ILE A 280 22.96 -18.28 7.55
N ALA A 281 21.72 -17.80 7.54
CA ALA A 281 20.90 -17.70 8.74
C ALA A 281 20.67 -19.06 9.41
N ALA A 282 20.37 -20.09 8.63
CA ALA A 282 20.20 -21.47 9.10
C ALA A 282 21.48 -22.01 9.76
N LEU A 283 22.64 -21.75 9.15
CA LEU A 283 23.94 -22.15 9.67
C LEU A 283 24.26 -21.44 10.98
N CYS A 284 24.07 -20.11 11.04
CA CYS A 284 24.28 -19.32 12.25
C CYS A 284 23.40 -19.80 13.43
N ILE A 285 22.13 -20.11 13.18
CA ILE A 285 21.21 -20.64 14.19
C ILE A 285 21.69 -22.01 14.66
N LYS A 286 22.08 -22.89 13.73
CA LYS A 286 22.53 -24.24 14.05
C LYS A 286 23.84 -24.27 14.83
N LEU A 287 24.77 -23.39 14.51
CA LEU A 287 26.07 -23.28 15.20
C LEU A 287 25.96 -22.64 16.58
N TYR A 288 24.94 -21.80 16.81
CA TYR A 288 24.79 -21.11 18.08
C TYR A 288 24.44 -22.03 19.25
N ASP A 289 23.46 -22.92 19.07
CA ASP A 289 22.94 -23.76 20.15
C ASP A 289 22.59 -25.20 19.72
N HIS A 290 22.98 -25.60 18.51
CA HIS A 290 22.76 -26.90 17.89
C HIS A 290 21.28 -27.36 17.81
N GLY A 291 20.33 -26.48 18.15
CA GLY A 291 18.89 -26.76 18.14
C GLY A 291 18.27 -26.76 16.75
N PRO A 292 16.93 -26.85 16.65
CA PRO A 292 16.21 -26.81 15.36
C PRO A 292 16.32 -25.43 14.72
N VAL A 293 16.54 -25.40 13.41
CA VAL A 293 16.67 -24.16 12.61
C VAL A 293 15.32 -23.48 12.43
N PHE A 294 14.27 -24.27 12.20
CA PHE A 294 12.94 -23.77 11.94
C PHE A 294 12.05 -23.84 13.17
N PHE A 295 11.26 -22.79 13.33
CA PHE A 295 10.16 -22.71 14.28
C PHE A 295 8.84 -22.81 13.50
N LYS A 296 7.91 -23.63 14.01
CA LYS A 296 6.57 -23.84 13.43
C LYS A 296 5.53 -23.37 14.42
N GLN A 297 4.55 -22.60 13.95
CA GLN A 297 3.48 -22.11 14.79
C GLN A 297 2.14 -22.25 14.07
N LYS A 298 1.12 -22.74 14.77
CA LYS A 298 -0.24 -22.81 14.24
C LYS A 298 -0.81 -21.42 14.00
N ARG A 299 -1.44 -21.24 12.85
CA ARG A 299 -2.09 -20.02 12.42
C ARG A 299 -3.35 -20.34 11.61
N LEU A 300 -4.23 -19.33 11.50
CA LEU A 300 -5.45 -19.43 10.70
C LEU A 300 -5.25 -18.86 9.29
N THR A 301 -5.87 -19.50 8.31
CA THR A 301 -5.95 -19.04 6.90
C THR A 301 -7.40 -19.07 6.42
N ILE A 302 -7.62 -19.02 5.12
CA ILE A 302 -8.96 -18.98 4.50
C ILE A 302 -9.90 -20.04 5.08
N GLY A 303 -11.13 -19.63 5.41
CA GLY A 303 -12.16 -20.50 5.97
C GLY A 303 -11.87 -21.01 7.38
N GLY A 304 -10.97 -20.36 8.14
CA GLY A 304 -10.61 -20.75 9.49
C GLY A 304 -9.73 -22.01 9.56
N LYS A 305 -9.15 -22.45 8.43
CA LYS A 305 -8.27 -23.62 8.41
C LYS A 305 -6.97 -23.33 9.15
N GLU A 306 -6.55 -24.27 9.99
CA GLU A 306 -5.24 -24.21 10.65
C GLU A 306 -4.12 -24.65 9.71
N PHE A 307 -3.00 -23.96 9.76
CA PHE A 307 -1.76 -24.34 9.08
C PHE A 307 -0.55 -23.95 9.93
N TYR A 308 0.62 -24.49 9.61
CA TYR A 308 1.86 -24.16 10.29
C TYR A 308 2.66 -23.11 9.50
N VAL A 309 2.82 -21.91 10.07
CA VAL A 309 3.73 -20.89 9.56
C VAL A 309 5.17 -21.32 9.88
N TYR A 310 6.04 -21.29 8.85
CA TYR A 310 7.47 -21.52 9.01
C TYR A 310 8.20 -20.22 9.28
N LYS A 311 9.05 -20.23 10.30
CA LYS A 311 9.96 -19.12 10.61
C LYS A 311 11.33 -19.67 10.96
N PHE A 312 12.38 -18.86 10.84
CA PHE A 312 13.63 -19.19 11.51
C PHE A 312 13.47 -19.00 13.02
N ARG A 313 14.06 -19.91 13.78
CA ARG A 313 14.05 -19.82 15.23
C ARG A 313 14.91 -18.63 15.69
N SER A 314 14.30 -17.70 16.36
CA SER A 314 14.91 -16.47 16.88
C SER A 314 15.00 -16.44 18.41
N MET A 315 14.42 -17.45 19.08
CA MET A 315 14.40 -17.58 20.53
C MET A 315 15.05 -18.90 20.97
N ILE A 316 15.39 -19.02 22.26
CA ILE A 316 15.88 -20.26 22.88
C ILE A 316 14.88 -21.40 22.70
N VAL A 317 15.36 -22.64 22.71
CA VAL A 317 14.53 -23.84 22.42
C VAL A 317 13.29 -23.91 23.33
N ASP A 318 13.44 -23.53 24.59
CA ASP A 318 12.42 -23.65 25.62
C ASP A 318 11.63 -22.35 25.88
N ALA A 319 11.59 -21.43 24.93
CA ALA A 319 11.00 -20.09 25.10
C ALA A 319 9.49 -20.10 25.44
N GLU A 320 8.75 -21.15 25.11
CA GLU A 320 7.30 -21.31 25.36
C GLU A 320 7.00 -22.62 26.12
N LYS A 321 7.90 -23.08 27.02
CA LYS A 321 7.67 -24.32 27.82
C LYS A 321 6.37 -24.29 28.63
N ASP A 322 5.95 -23.10 29.06
CA ASP A 322 4.75 -22.91 29.89
C ASP A 322 3.44 -23.00 29.07
N GLY A 323 3.50 -23.24 27.77
CA GLY A 323 2.32 -23.31 26.87
C GLY A 323 1.52 -22.00 26.72
N VAL A 324 1.96 -20.92 27.39
CA VAL A 324 1.26 -19.62 27.34
C VAL A 324 1.80 -18.78 26.19
N ALA A 325 0.90 -18.42 25.29
CA ALA A 325 1.20 -17.54 24.15
C ALA A 325 1.51 -16.12 24.64
N ARG A 326 2.78 -15.77 24.80
CA ARG A 326 3.21 -14.42 25.19
C ARG A 326 3.73 -13.65 23.98
N LEU A 327 3.27 -12.41 23.82
CA LEU A 327 3.83 -11.50 22.83
C LEU A 327 5.27 -11.11 23.26
N ALA A 328 6.21 -11.15 22.31
CA ALA A 328 7.59 -10.73 22.58
C ALA A 328 7.66 -9.23 22.86
N THR A 329 8.32 -8.84 23.94
CA THR A 329 8.60 -7.45 24.29
C THR A 329 9.89 -6.95 23.62
N LYS A 330 10.14 -5.64 23.66
CA LYS A 330 11.29 -5.02 22.98
C LYS A 330 12.65 -5.54 23.48
N ASN A 331 12.73 -5.98 24.77
CA ASN A 331 13.94 -6.52 25.42
C ASN A 331 13.69 -7.90 26.01
N ASP A 332 13.05 -8.78 25.26
CA ASP A 332 12.73 -10.13 25.71
C ASP A 332 14.00 -10.98 25.82
N SER A 333 14.30 -11.45 27.03
CA SER A 333 15.51 -12.26 27.34
C SER A 333 15.55 -13.60 26.62
N ARG A 334 14.41 -14.07 26.10
CA ARG A 334 14.31 -15.34 25.35
C ARG A 334 14.91 -15.21 23.93
N ILE A 335 15.18 -13.98 23.44
CA ILE A 335 15.69 -13.76 22.07
C ILE A 335 17.19 -14.00 22.07
N THR A 336 17.67 -14.91 21.20
CA THR A 336 19.09 -15.17 21.03
C THR A 336 19.82 -14.01 20.35
N PRO A 337 21.14 -13.85 20.48
CA PRO A 337 21.91 -12.82 19.75
C PRO A 337 21.71 -12.90 18.24
N VAL A 338 21.74 -14.09 17.65
CA VAL A 338 21.42 -14.33 16.23
C VAL A 338 19.97 -13.93 15.97
N GLY A 339 19.05 -14.29 16.88
CA GLY A 339 17.65 -13.92 16.81
C GLY A 339 17.39 -12.43 16.77
N LYS A 340 18.17 -11.60 17.48
CA LYS A 340 18.05 -10.14 17.43
C LYS A 340 18.31 -9.61 16.01
N VAL A 341 19.35 -10.11 15.34
CA VAL A 341 19.72 -9.68 13.98
C VAL A 341 18.65 -10.12 12.97
N ILE A 342 18.27 -11.40 12.95
CA ILE A 342 17.31 -11.91 11.97
C ILE A 342 15.91 -11.32 12.13
N ARG A 343 15.50 -10.96 13.38
CA ARG A 343 14.21 -10.23 13.61
C ARG A 343 14.28 -8.77 13.19
N ALA A 344 15.41 -8.09 13.46
CA ALA A 344 15.58 -6.70 13.04
C ALA A 344 15.55 -6.52 11.51
N THR A 345 16.08 -7.52 10.79
CA THR A 345 16.14 -7.55 9.33
C THR A 345 14.97 -8.29 8.67
N ARG A 346 14.04 -8.85 9.47
CA ARG A 346 12.91 -9.68 8.99
C ARG A 346 13.32 -10.95 8.24
N ILE A 347 14.57 -11.37 8.34
CA ILE A 347 15.07 -12.64 7.76
C ILE A 347 14.36 -13.84 8.41
N ASP A 348 13.94 -13.72 9.67
CA ASP A 348 13.19 -14.76 10.37
C ASP A 348 11.86 -15.14 9.70
N GLU A 349 11.28 -14.26 8.90
CA GLU A 349 10.02 -14.50 8.18
C GLU A 349 10.20 -15.07 6.75
N LEU A 350 11.44 -15.11 6.20
CA LEU A 350 11.70 -15.63 4.85
C LEU A 350 11.21 -17.08 4.62
N PRO A 351 11.27 -18.01 5.59
CA PRO A 351 10.73 -19.35 5.38
C PRO A 351 9.23 -19.41 5.09
N GLN A 352 8.47 -18.33 5.36
CA GLN A 352 7.05 -18.24 4.98
C GLN A 352 6.86 -18.26 3.46
N LEU A 353 7.88 -17.94 2.65
CA LEU A 353 7.84 -18.12 1.21
C LEU A 353 7.53 -19.57 0.82
N LEU A 354 7.95 -20.55 1.62
CA LEU A 354 7.58 -21.96 1.43
C LEU A 354 6.08 -22.20 1.68
N ASN A 355 5.47 -21.51 2.63
CA ASN A 355 4.01 -21.58 2.86
C ASN A 355 3.25 -20.98 1.66
N ILE A 356 3.77 -19.89 1.07
CA ILE A 356 3.17 -19.28 -0.15
C ILE A 356 3.31 -20.26 -1.31
N PHE A 357 4.48 -20.83 -1.51
CA PHE A 357 4.72 -21.80 -2.58
C PHE A 357 3.83 -23.04 -2.44
N LYS A 358 3.62 -23.56 -1.23
CA LYS A 358 2.67 -24.65 -0.95
C LYS A 358 1.21 -24.27 -1.16
N GLY A 359 0.87 -22.98 -0.97
CA GLY A 359 -0.49 -22.47 -1.13
C GLY A 359 -1.27 -22.31 0.16
N ASP A 360 -0.63 -22.47 1.32
CA ASP A 360 -1.23 -22.19 2.63
C ASP A 360 -1.45 -20.68 2.83
N MET A 361 -0.52 -19.89 2.29
CA MET A 361 -0.50 -18.43 2.34
C MET A 361 -0.47 -17.81 0.94
N SER A 362 -0.64 -16.51 0.89
CA SER A 362 -0.44 -15.63 -0.27
C SER A 362 0.64 -14.59 0.04
N VAL A 363 1.21 -13.96 -0.97
CA VAL A 363 2.12 -12.82 -0.79
C VAL A 363 1.39 -11.69 -0.06
N VAL A 364 0.20 -11.33 -0.54
CA VAL A 364 -0.62 -10.26 0.04
C VAL A 364 -1.93 -10.83 0.59
N GLY A 365 -2.22 -10.49 1.84
CA GLY A 365 -3.42 -10.91 2.56
C GLY A 365 -3.40 -10.46 4.03
N PRO A 366 -4.47 -10.70 4.77
CA PRO A 366 -4.49 -10.47 6.21
C PRO A 366 -3.38 -11.25 6.93
N ARG A 367 -2.73 -10.62 7.93
CA ARG A 367 -1.72 -11.32 8.72
C ARG A 367 -2.33 -12.52 9.45
N PRO A 368 -1.74 -13.73 9.35
CA PRO A 368 -2.28 -14.90 10.01
C PRO A 368 -2.20 -14.76 11.54
N GLU A 369 -3.33 -14.91 12.24
CA GLU A 369 -3.40 -14.87 13.69
C GLU A 369 -3.33 -16.28 14.30
N ARG A 370 -2.94 -16.37 15.58
CA ARG A 370 -3.02 -17.60 16.37
C ARG A 370 -4.49 -17.94 16.63
N PRO A 371 -4.90 -19.22 16.62
CA PRO A 371 -6.29 -19.59 16.89
C PRO A 371 -6.83 -19.03 18.22
N GLU A 372 -6.00 -19.06 19.27
CA GLU A 372 -6.36 -18.59 20.61
C GLU A 372 -6.64 -17.07 20.61
N ILE A 373 -5.75 -16.29 19.98
CA ILE A 373 -5.88 -14.82 19.88
C ILE A 373 -7.06 -14.44 18.98
N ALA A 374 -7.27 -15.18 17.88
CA ALA A 374 -8.40 -14.93 17.01
C ALA A 374 -9.72 -15.12 17.74
N LYS A 375 -9.84 -16.18 18.56
CA LYS A 375 -11.02 -16.44 19.37
C LYS A 375 -11.27 -15.34 20.42
N GLU A 376 -10.22 -14.88 21.10
CA GLU A 376 -10.31 -13.76 22.04
C GLU A 376 -10.84 -12.48 21.36
N TYR A 377 -10.36 -12.20 20.14
CA TYR A 377 -10.84 -11.05 19.38
C TYR A 377 -12.28 -11.25 18.89
N GLU A 378 -12.69 -12.46 18.51
CA GLU A 378 -14.06 -12.76 18.07
C GLU A 378 -15.07 -12.64 19.20
N GLU A 379 -14.69 -12.86 20.45
CA GLU A 379 -15.55 -12.63 21.63
C GLU A 379 -15.94 -11.15 21.78
N SER A 380 -15.00 -10.23 21.48
CA SER A 380 -15.22 -8.79 21.56
C SER A 380 -15.68 -8.16 20.24
N ILE A 381 -15.31 -8.73 19.11
CA ILE A 381 -15.58 -8.27 17.75
C ILE A 381 -16.00 -9.49 16.90
N PRO A 382 -17.30 -9.86 16.89
CA PRO A 382 -17.77 -11.04 16.14
C PRO A 382 -17.39 -11.04 14.66
N GLU A 383 -17.27 -9.85 14.05
CA GLU A 383 -16.88 -9.68 12.66
C GLU A 383 -15.39 -9.95 12.39
N PHE A 384 -14.58 -10.20 13.43
CA PHE A 384 -13.14 -10.45 13.27
C PHE A 384 -12.85 -11.66 12.37
N ALA A 385 -13.76 -12.66 12.35
CA ALA A 385 -13.72 -13.81 11.47
C ALA A 385 -13.81 -13.45 9.97
N TYR A 386 -14.34 -12.27 9.60
CA TYR A 386 -14.50 -11.88 8.19
C TYR A 386 -13.16 -11.75 7.45
N ARG A 387 -12.07 -11.53 8.16
CA ARG A 387 -10.72 -11.52 7.60
C ARG A 387 -10.29 -12.88 7.02
N LEU A 388 -10.94 -13.96 7.44
CA LEU A 388 -10.68 -15.33 6.97
C LEU A 388 -11.39 -15.68 5.64
N LYS A 389 -12.04 -14.72 4.99
CA LYS A 389 -12.63 -14.90 3.64
C LYS A 389 -11.57 -15.07 2.55
N VAL A 390 -10.33 -14.69 2.81
CA VAL A 390 -9.19 -14.80 1.90
C VAL A 390 -8.02 -15.51 2.57
N LYS A 391 -7.04 -15.95 1.78
CA LYS A 391 -5.80 -16.54 2.32
C LYS A 391 -5.03 -15.53 3.16
N ALA A 392 -4.42 -16.01 4.24
CA ALA A 392 -3.47 -15.23 5.01
C ALA A 392 -2.29 -14.79 4.16
N GLY A 393 -1.76 -13.58 4.43
CA GLY A 393 -0.67 -12.98 3.66
C GLY A 393 0.63 -12.84 4.44
N LEU A 394 1.75 -12.86 3.70
CA LEU A 394 3.06 -12.45 4.22
C LEU A 394 3.07 -10.96 4.52
N THR A 395 2.46 -10.16 3.65
CA THR A 395 2.20 -8.73 3.82
C THR A 395 0.71 -8.43 3.61
N GLY A 396 0.26 -7.25 4.03
CA GLY A 396 -1.14 -6.83 3.87
C GLY A 396 -1.38 -5.41 4.35
N TYR A 397 -2.58 -4.87 4.08
CA TYR A 397 -2.92 -3.49 4.41
C TYR A 397 -2.73 -3.17 5.90
N ALA A 398 -3.15 -4.05 6.80
CA ALA A 398 -2.97 -3.87 8.22
C ALA A 398 -1.49 -3.86 8.65
N GLN A 399 -0.61 -4.53 7.90
CA GLN A 399 0.84 -4.55 8.15
C GLN A 399 1.55 -3.30 7.60
N ILE A 400 1.08 -2.77 6.45
CA ILE A 400 1.68 -1.61 5.78
C ILE A 400 1.20 -0.29 6.40
N TYR A 401 -0.11 -0.16 6.63
CA TYR A 401 -0.74 1.08 7.11
C TYR A 401 -0.95 1.08 8.62
N GLY A 402 -0.99 -0.09 9.27
CA GLY A 402 -1.07 -0.22 10.71
C GLY A 402 0.26 0.10 11.40
N LYS A 403 0.15 0.51 12.66
CA LYS A 403 1.29 0.67 13.57
C LYS A 403 1.21 -0.40 14.67
N TYR A 404 2.23 -0.49 15.49
CA TYR A 404 2.27 -1.45 16.60
C TYR A 404 1.06 -1.33 17.56
N ASN A 405 0.59 -0.12 17.77
CA ASN A 405 -0.56 0.20 18.64
C ASN A 405 -1.92 0.24 17.90
N THR A 406 -2.01 -0.29 16.67
CA THR A 406 -3.28 -0.36 15.94
C THR A 406 -4.21 -1.37 16.62
N THR A 407 -5.43 -0.96 16.95
CA THR A 407 -6.44 -1.80 17.59
C THR A 407 -6.85 -2.99 16.72
N ALA A 408 -7.40 -4.05 17.31
CA ALA A 408 -7.92 -5.19 16.55
C ALA A 408 -9.02 -4.76 15.57
N TYR A 409 -9.87 -3.82 15.97
CA TYR A 409 -10.93 -3.25 15.15
C TYR A 409 -10.40 -2.46 13.94
N ASP A 410 -9.36 -1.63 14.12
CA ASP A 410 -8.74 -0.91 13.01
C ASP A 410 -7.97 -1.86 12.07
N LYS A 411 -7.33 -2.92 12.61
CA LYS A 411 -6.73 -3.97 11.79
C LYS A 411 -7.79 -4.66 10.93
N LEU A 412 -8.93 -5.00 11.51
CA LEU A 412 -10.05 -5.60 10.79
C LEU A 412 -10.55 -4.69 9.67
N LYS A 413 -10.71 -3.37 9.91
CA LYS A 413 -11.10 -2.41 8.88
C LYS A 413 -10.11 -2.42 7.70
N LEU A 414 -8.80 -2.41 7.97
CA LEU A 414 -7.76 -2.45 6.95
C LEU A 414 -7.76 -3.77 6.18
N ASP A 415 -7.95 -4.90 6.88
CA ASP A 415 -8.06 -6.22 6.25
C ASP A 415 -9.31 -6.31 5.36
N LEU A 416 -10.45 -5.78 5.82
CA LEU A 416 -11.68 -5.72 5.01
C LEU A 416 -11.53 -4.78 3.81
N MET A 417 -10.84 -3.64 3.98
CA MET A 417 -10.55 -2.75 2.84
C MET A 417 -9.72 -3.47 1.77
N TYR A 418 -8.79 -4.34 2.17
CA TYR A 418 -8.06 -5.19 1.24
C TYR A 418 -9.00 -6.23 0.59
N ILE A 419 -9.79 -6.96 1.38
CA ILE A 419 -10.71 -8.00 0.90
C ILE A 419 -11.70 -7.43 -0.12
N GLU A 420 -12.29 -6.29 0.17
CA GLU A 420 -13.21 -5.62 -0.75
C GLU A 420 -12.50 -5.00 -1.95
N SER A 421 -11.22 -4.59 -1.81
CA SER A 421 -10.49 -3.96 -2.90
C SER A 421 -9.76 -4.94 -3.82
N LEU A 422 -9.79 -6.26 -3.59
CA LEU A 422 -9.05 -7.31 -4.31
C LEU A 422 -8.88 -7.03 -5.83
N SER A 423 -8.16 -5.97 -6.12
CA SER A 423 -7.71 -5.61 -7.45
C SER A 423 -6.25 -6.06 -7.56
N LEU A 424 -5.95 -6.82 -8.60
CA LEU A 424 -4.58 -7.25 -8.93
C LEU A 424 -3.59 -6.09 -9.02
N ILE A 425 -4.11 -4.87 -9.27
CA ILE A 425 -3.31 -3.65 -9.44
C ILE A 425 -2.91 -3.02 -8.09
N HIS A 426 -3.58 -3.38 -6.98
CA HIS A 426 -3.30 -2.83 -5.65
C HIS A 426 -2.64 -3.86 -4.71
N ILE A 427 -2.22 -4.97 -5.25
CA ILE A 427 -1.43 -6.02 -4.63
C ILE A 427 0.05 -5.74 -4.89
#